data_221c9afb784297bf1434a37064d6351c
#
_entry.id   221c9afb784297bf1434a37064d6351c
#
_cell.length_a   1.000
_cell.length_b   1.000
_cell.length_c   1.000
_cell.angle_alpha   90.00
_cell.angle_beta   90.00
_cell.angle_gamma   90.00
#
_symmetry.space_group_name_H-M   'P 1'
#
loop_
_entity.id
_entity.type
_entity.pdbx_description
1 polymer ?
#
loop_
_entity_poly.entity_id
_entity_poly.type
_entity_poly.pdbx_seq_one_letter_code
_entity_poly.pdbx_strand_id
1 'polypeptide(L)'
;MKTIIKEVKIDLYKFEELSEEVQEKIKQDYITAKEALAYIFTENVNEQLHHFFPNSEIEVQYDFSGCQGSGLNIYGDLYFMDILNAYKIQEIKTPFTYEEITILETISKTIDTVSLKSNDEYTYSLIDRNDIAKQIIYDYEDNFEDYKIPEKHELLIKKLDKEIKEMFNSLIEIFYKDGEKYFYEVTKDDIEDDEYFQGYFTKDGSRYYNIYIDD
;
A
#
# COMPACT_ATOMS: atom_id res chain seq x y z
N MET A 1 46.78 -31.22 -11.38
CA MET A 1 45.35 -31.07 -11.10
C MET A 1 44.64 -31.86 -12.23
N LYS A 2 43.76 -32.80 -11.90
CA LYS A 2 43.11 -33.66 -12.93
C LYS A 2 41.62 -33.27 -12.91
N THR A 3 41.17 -32.63 -13.98
CA THR A 3 39.76 -32.28 -14.15
C THR A 3 39.04 -33.45 -14.76
N ILE A 4 37.94 -33.92 -14.15
CA ILE A 4 37.08 -34.95 -14.66
C ILE A 4 35.75 -34.25 -15.03
N ILE A 5 35.41 -34.23 -16.32
CA ILE A 5 34.13 -33.76 -16.81
C ILE A 5 33.20 -34.98 -16.84
N LYS A 6 32.04 -34.88 -16.16
CA LYS A 6 30.97 -35.89 -16.24
C LYS A 6 29.76 -35.21 -16.92
N GLU A 7 29.29 -35.83 -17.99
CA GLU A 7 27.98 -35.48 -18.55
C GLU A 7 26.90 -36.06 -17.65
N VAL A 8 25.99 -35.20 -17.18
CA VAL A 8 24.80 -35.61 -16.43
C VAL A 8 23.59 -35.20 -17.27
N LYS A 9 22.74 -36.17 -17.60
CA LYS A 9 21.45 -35.90 -18.25
C LYS A 9 20.46 -35.56 -17.17
N ILE A 10 19.81 -34.39 -17.29
CA ILE A 10 18.76 -33.94 -16.41
C ILE A 10 17.49 -33.80 -17.24
N ASP A 11 16.42 -34.44 -16.81
CA ASP A 11 15.10 -34.29 -17.42
C ASP A 11 14.48 -32.99 -16.84
N LEU A 12 14.09 -32.10 -17.76
CA LEU A 12 13.47 -30.82 -17.42
C LEU A 12 12.01 -30.85 -17.84
N TYR A 13 11.17 -30.28 -17.00
CA TYR A 13 9.74 -30.25 -17.14
C TYR A 13 9.25 -28.78 -17.14
N LYS A 14 8.22 -28.50 -17.94
CA LYS A 14 7.45 -27.29 -17.79
C LYS A 14 6.56 -27.39 -16.56
N PHE A 15 6.12 -26.26 -16.03
CA PHE A 15 5.28 -26.21 -14.84
C PHE A 15 4.05 -27.14 -14.96
N GLU A 16 3.36 -27.11 -16.08
CA GLU A 16 2.17 -27.94 -16.36
C GLU A 16 2.43 -29.46 -16.48
N GLU A 17 3.68 -29.89 -16.71
CA GLU A 17 4.06 -31.28 -16.81
C GLU A 17 4.38 -31.92 -15.46
N LEU A 18 4.43 -31.10 -14.41
CA LEU A 18 4.68 -31.53 -13.04
C LEU A 18 3.40 -32.04 -12.36
N SER A 19 3.55 -32.86 -11.32
CA SER A 19 2.41 -33.29 -10.52
C SER A 19 1.79 -32.09 -9.78
N GLU A 20 0.48 -32.14 -9.48
CA GLU A 20 -0.24 -31.10 -8.74
C GLU A 20 0.44 -30.74 -7.41
N GLU A 21 0.95 -31.74 -6.68
CA GLU A 21 1.69 -31.52 -5.43
C GLU A 21 2.95 -30.68 -5.63
N VAL A 22 3.69 -30.93 -6.73
CA VAL A 22 4.92 -30.19 -7.04
C VAL A 22 4.59 -28.79 -7.55
N GLN A 23 3.53 -28.65 -8.34
CA GLN A 23 3.04 -27.34 -8.80
C GLN A 23 2.65 -26.45 -7.61
N GLU A 24 1.94 -27.01 -6.62
CA GLU A 24 1.55 -26.28 -5.43
C GLU A 24 2.74 -25.84 -4.58
N LYS A 25 3.74 -26.72 -4.45
CA LYS A 25 5.00 -26.36 -3.78
C LYS A 25 5.71 -25.20 -4.49
N ILE A 26 5.80 -25.23 -5.82
CA ILE A 26 6.41 -24.14 -6.59
C ILE A 26 5.65 -22.81 -6.39
N LYS A 27 4.31 -22.84 -6.41
CA LYS A 27 3.50 -21.67 -6.14
C LYS A 27 3.79 -21.11 -4.76
N GLN A 28 3.87 -21.96 -3.75
CA GLN A 28 4.18 -21.53 -2.38
C GLN A 28 5.58 -20.93 -2.26
N ASP A 29 6.57 -21.51 -2.91
CA ASP A 29 7.94 -20.97 -2.98
C ASP A 29 7.96 -19.60 -3.67
N TYR A 30 7.14 -19.43 -4.73
CA TYR A 30 6.98 -18.16 -5.44
C TYR A 30 6.31 -17.08 -4.59
N ILE A 31 5.24 -17.42 -3.86
CA ILE A 31 4.58 -16.53 -2.88
C ILE A 31 5.60 -16.06 -1.83
N THR A 32 6.35 -16.98 -1.26
CA THR A 32 7.38 -16.68 -0.26
C THR A 32 8.46 -15.74 -0.81
N ALA A 33 8.85 -15.92 -2.06
CA ALA A 33 9.80 -15.01 -2.73
C ALA A 33 9.20 -13.62 -2.95
N LYS A 34 7.92 -13.52 -3.34
CA LYS A 34 7.20 -12.24 -3.46
C LYS A 34 7.07 -11.52 -2.11
N GLU A 35 6.75 -12.25 -1.04
CA GLU A 35 6.69 -11.69 0.32
C GLU A 35 8.02 -11.07 0.74
N ALA A 36 9.15 -11.70 0.38
CA ALA A 36 10.49 -11.14 0.62
C ALA A 36 10.77 -9.84 -0.15
N LEU A 37 10.02 -9.57 -1.22
CA LEU A 37 10.10 -8.37 -2.04
C LEU A 37 8.93 -7.40 -1.79
N ALA A 38 8.25 -7.53 -0.66
CA ALA A 38 7.09 -6.71 -0.29
C ALA A 38 7.36 -5.20 -0.36
N TYR A 39 8.61 -4.79 -0.16
CA TYR A 39 9.01 -3.40 -0.25
C TYR A 39 8.72 -2.79 -1.63
N ILE A 40 8.83 -3.58 -2.73
CA ILE A 40 8.53 -3.11 -4.09
C ILE A 40 7.04 -2.72 -4.21
N PHE A 41 6.16 -3.55 -3.66
CA PHE A 41 4.73 -3.23 -3.63
C PHE A 41 4.48 -1.96 -2.81
N THR A 42 5.11 -1.85 -1.63
CA THR A 42 4.97 -0.69 -0.76
C THR A 42 5.46 0.60 -1.44
N GLU A 43 6.61 0.55 -2.15
CA GLU A 43 7.12 1.68 -2.93
C GLU A 43 6.12 2.11 -4.01
N ASN A 44 5.56 1.17 -4.79
CA ASN A 44 4.58 1.47 -5.82
C ASN A 44 3.30 2.12 -5.25
N VAL A 45 2.84 1.68 -4.07
CA VAL A 45 1.67 2.28 -3.41
C VAL A 45 2.01 3.68 -2.88
N ASN A 46 3.21 3.88 -2.32
CA ASN A 46 3.67 5.19 -1.89
C ASN A 46 3.76 6.18 -3.06
N GLU A 47 4.25 5.76 -4.23
CA GLU A 47 4.25 6.59 -5.43
C GLU A 47 2.83 7.02 -5.84
N GLN A 48 1.84 6.12 -5.73
CA GLN A 48 0.44 6.46 -5.98
C GLN A 48 -0.09 7.46 -4.95
N LEU A 49 0.20 7.28 -3.67
CA LEU A 49 -0.17 8.24 -2.62
C LEU A 49 0.43 9.62 -2.88
N HIS A 50 1.71 9.70 -3.23
CA HIS A 50 2.38 10.96 -3.56
C HIS A 50 1.81 11.63 -4.81
N HIS A 51 1.23 10.87 -5.75
CA HIS A 51 0.52 11.45 -6.88
C HIS A 51 -0.75 12.19 -6.44
N PHE A 52 -1.50 11.65 -5.46
CA PHE A 52 -2.73 12.28 -4.95
C PHE A 52 -2.45 13.34 -3.88
N PHE A 53 -1.39 13.19 -3.12
CA PHE A 53 -1.01 14.05 -2.00
C PHE A 53 0.46 14.49 -2.12
N PRO A 54 0.77 15.35 -3.11
CA PRO A 54 2.16 15.61 -3.53
C PRO A 54 3.01 16.39 -2.53
N ASN A 55 2.39 17.08 -1.57
CA ASN A 55 3.10 17.84 -0.54
C ASN A 55 3.05 17.13 0.83
N SER A 56 2.38 16.00 0.92
CA SER A 56 2.20 15.23 2.15
C SER A 56 3.35 14.24 2.35
N GLU A 57 3.75 14.06 3.61
CA GLU A 57 4.75 13.07 4.02
C GLU A 57 4.03 11.84 4.61
N ILE A 58 3.18 11.21 3.80
CA ILE A 58 2.43 10.02 4.18
C ILE A 58 2.98 8.77 3.49
N GLU A 59 2.99 7.66 4.22
CA GLU A 59 3.51 6.38 3.76
C GLU A 59 2.56 5.24 4.09
N VAL A 60 2.68 4.16 3.30
CA VAL A 60 1.99 2.90 3.54
C VAL A 60 2.91 1.94 4.26
N GLN A 61 2.38 1.28 5.27
CA GLN A 61 2.96 0.09 5.87
C GLN A 61 2.03 -1.10 5.60
N TYR A 62 2.56 -2.13 4.96
CA TYR A 62 1.86 -3.38 4.71
C TYR A 62 2.45 -4.48 5.58
N ASP A 63 1.61 -5.24 6.30
CA ASP A 63 2.01 -6.39 7.10
C ASP A 63 1.42 -7.68 6.53
N PHE A 64 2.32 -8.60 6.17
CA PHE A 64 1.99 -9.94 5.65
C PHE A 64 1.94 -11.02 6.72
N SER A 65 2.17 -10.71 7.99
CA SER A 65 2.25 -11.72 9.02
C SER A 65 0.89 -12.42 9.21
N GLY A 66 0.69 -13.52 8.50
CA GLY A 66 -0.50 -14.37 8.61
C GLY A 66 -0.80 -14.91 10.01
N CYS A 67 0.09 -14.67 10.98
CA CYS A 67 -0.09 -15.08 12.36
C CYS A 67 -1.01 -14.16 13.18
N GLN A 68 -1.21 -12.90 12.75
CA GLN A 68 -2.02 -11.90 13.47
C GLN A 68 -2.99 -11.12 12.58
N GLY A 69 -3.12 -11.53 11.31
CA GLY A 69 -3.91 -10.86 10.28
C GLY A 69 -3.07 -9.90 9.45
N SER A 70 -3.11 -10.09 8.12
CA SER A 70 -2.53 -9.15 7.19
C SER A 70 -3.26 -7.82 7.31
N GLY A 71 -2.55 -6.71 7.16
CA GLY A 71 -3.12 -5.38 7.26
C GLY A 71 -2.35 -4.36 6.46
N LEU A 72 -2.99 -3.24 6.19
CA LEU A 72 -2.38 -2.08 5.58
C LEU A 72 -2.71 -0.85 6.41
N ASN A 73 -1.71 -0.02 6.67
CA ASN A 73 -1.86 1.24 7.39
C ASN A 73 -1.28 2.38 6.56
N ILE A 74 -1.90 3.56 6.63
CA ILE A 74 -1.38 4.81 6.08
C ILE A 74 -1.10 5.73 7.27
N TYR A 75 0.12 6.25 7.38
CA TYR A 75 0.56 7.10 8.47
C TYR A 75 1.47 8.22 7.95
N GLY A 76 1.73 9.21 8.81
CA GLY A 76 2.58 10.36 8.49
C GLY A 76 1.83 11.68 8.47
N ASP A 77 2.43 12.71 7.92
CA ASP A 77 1.88 14.05 7.93
C ASP A 77 1.16 14.38 6.61
N LEU A 78 -0.14 14.58 6.71
CA LEU A 78 -1.02 14.90 5.59
C LEU A 78 -1.14 16.41 5.46
N TYR A 79 -0.69 16.97 4.33
CA TYR A 79 -0.79 18.39 4.05
C TYR A 79 -2.26 18.80 3.80
N PHE A 80 -2.74 19.80 4.52
CA PHE A 80 -4.15 20.16 4.54
C PHE A 80 -4.70 20.53 3.14
N MET A 81 -3.91 21.26 2.35
CA MET A 81 -4.31 21.63 1.00
C MET A 81 -4.34 20.45 0.04
N ASP A 82 -3.55 19.39 0.26
CA ASP A 82 -3.60 18.19 -0.56
C ASP A 82 -4.96 17.48 -0.41
N ILE A 83 -5.54 17.49 0.80
CA ILE A 83 -6.87 16.96 1.06
C ILE A 83 -7.91 17.67 0.17
N LEU A 84 -7.88 18.99 0.15
CA LEU A 84 -8.84 19.77 -0.65
C LEU A 84 -8.62 19.59 -2.15
N ASN A 85 -7.36 19.44 -2.58
CA ASN A 85 -7.01 19.24 -3.98
C ASN A 85 -7.35 17.82 -4.46
N ALA A 86 -7.24 16.80 -3.62
CA ALA A 86 -7.60 15.42 -3.96
C ALA A 86 -9.06 15.32 -4.45
N TYR A 87 -9.98 16.06 -3.84
CA TYR A 87 -11.37 16.15 -4.31
C TYR A 87 -11.52 16.80 -5.68
N LYS A 88 -10.60 17.68 -6.07
CA LYS A 88 -10.62 18.35 -7.38
C LYS A 88 -10.06 17.46 -8.49
N ILE A 89 -9.00 16.69 -8.19
CA ILE A 89 -8.29 15.84 -9.17
C ILE A 89 -9.13 14.62 -9.57
N GLN A 90 -9.86 14.04 -8.61
CA GLN A 90 -10.56 12.77 -8.83
C GLN A 90 -11.91 12.92 -9.55
N GLU A 91 -12.29 14.11 -10.01
CA GLU A 91 -13.64 14.42 -10.53
C GLU A 91 -14.76 13.95 -9.58
N ILE A 92 -14.42 13.61 -8.36
CA ILE A 92 -15.35 13.19 -7.31
C ILE A 92 -16.16 14.42 -6.93
N LYS A 93 -17.47 14.28 -6.90
CA LYS A 93 -18.34 15.34 -6.43
C LYS A 93 -17.94 15.73 -5.02
N THR A 94 -17.29 16.87 -4.88
CA THR A 94 -16.87 17.37 -3.56
C THR A 94 -18.08 17.43 -2.62
N PRO A 95 -17.97 16.90 -1.39
CA PRO A 95 -19.03 16.99 -0.40
C PRO A 95 -19.22 18.39 0.16
N PHE A 96 -18.30 19.32 -0.21
CA PHE A 96 -18.26 20.68 0.31
C PHE A 96 -18.83 21.68 -0.69
N THR A 97 -19.57 22.68 -0.16
CA THR A 97 -19.99 23.85 -0.91
C THR A 97 -18.83 24.79 -1.15
N TYR A 98 -18.97 25.75 -2.08
CA TYR A 98 -17.95 26.77 -2.33
C TYR A 98 -17.63 27.61 -1.07
N GLU A 99 -18.64 27.96 -0.26
CA GLU A 99 -18.46 28.67 1.00
C GLU A 99 -17.67 27.84 2.00
N GLU A 100 -17.98 26.54 2.15
CA GLU A 100 -17.26 25.63 3.02
C GLU A 100 -15.79 25.48 2.61
N ILE A 101 -15.52 25.34 1.30
CA ILE A 101 -14.15 25.29 0.77
C ILE A 101 -13.38 26.56 1.11
N THR A 102 -13.99 27.74 0.95
CA THR A 102 -13.34 29.03 1.30
C THR A 102 -12.98 29.12 2.79
N ILE A 103 -13.84 28.59 3.67
CA ILE A 103 -13.55 28.50 5.11
C ILE A 103 -12.38 27.54 5.35
N LEU A 104 -12.39 26.36 4.75
CA LEU A 104 -11.31 25.37 4.89
C LEU A 104 -9.97 25.89 4.36
N GLU A 105 -9.96 26.60 3.22
CA GLU A 105 -8.76 27.29 2.70
C GLU A 105 -8.27 28.41 3.64
N THR A 106 -9.14 29.00 4.42
CA THR A 106 -8.75 29.98 5.43
C THR A 106 -8.11 29.29 6.64
N ILE A 107 -8.67 28.18 7.08
CA ILE A 107 -8.11 27.34 8.16
C ILE A 107 -6.74 26.78 7.76
N SER A 108 -6.57 26.37 6.49
CA SER A 108 -5.30 25.80 5.99
C SER A 108 -4.13 26.81 6.00
N LYS A 109 -4.40 28.11 6.07
CA LYS A 109 -3.34 29.12 6.24
C LYS A 109 -2.74 29.14 7.64
N THR A 110 -3.41 28.51 8.59
CA THR A 110 -3.00 28.45 9.99
C THR A 110 -2.48 27.08 10.36
N ILE A 111 -3.00 26.04 9.70
CA ILE A 111 -2.68 24.64 9.95
C ILE A 111 -2.20 24.02 8.64
N ASP A 112 -0.90 23.75 8.57
CA ASP A 112 -0.31 23.21 7.33
C ASP A 112 -0.55 21.72 7.19
N THR A 113 -0.44 20.95 8.27
CA THR A 113 -0.47 19.49 8.26
C THR A 113 -1.37 18.90 9.34
N VAL A 114 -1.81 17.67 9.11
CA VAL A 114 -2.53 16.83 10.05
C VAL A 114 -1.81 15.50 10.15
N SER A 115 -1.43 15.08 11.37
CA SER A 115 -0.72 13.83 11.56
C SER A 115 -1.67 12.62 11.59
N LEU A 116 -1.41 11.68 10.70
CA LEU A 116 -2.01 10.35 10.71
C LEU A 116 -1.11 9.42 11.53
N LYS A 117 -1.59 8.97 12.68
CA LYS A 117 -0.81 8.11 13.57
C LYS A 117 -0.79 6.68 13.08
N SER A 118 0.39 6.06 13.07
CA SER A 118 0.53 4.62 12.94
C SER A 118 -0.18 3.92 14.10
N ASN A 119 -0.90 2.85 13.80
CA ASN A 119 -1.40 1.95 14.82
C ASN A 119 -0.42 0.79 14.97
N ASP A 120 0.21 0.68 16.13
CA ASP A 120 1.13 -0.41 16.47
C ASP A 120 0.42 -1.77 16.65
N GLU A 121 -0.90 -1.80 16.57
CA GLU A 121 -1.69 -3.02 16.70
C GLU A 121 -2.03 -3.60 15.33
N TYR A 122 -1.58 -4.81 15.09
CA TYR A 122 -1.66 -5.69 13.93
C TYR A 122 -3.06 -6.01 13.41
N THR A 123 -3.90 -5.05 13.21
CA THR A 123 -5.21 -5.25 12.61
C THR A 123 -5.49 -4.12 11.65
N TYR A 124 -6.31 -4.37 10.64
CA TYR A 124 -6.96 -3.38 9.79
C TYR A 124 -7.01 -2.03 10.50
N SER A 125 -6.02 -1.23 10.24
CA SER A 125 -5.89 0.05 10.89
C SER A 125 -6.77 1.02 10.16
N LEU A 126 -8.06 0.94 10.44
CA LEU A 126 -8.98 1.96 10.01
C LEU A 126 -8.49 3.28 10.62
N ILE A 127 -8.39 4.30 9.78
CA ILE A 127 -8.03 5.67 10.18
C ILE A 127 -9.02 6.27 11.21
N ASP A 128 -10.09 5.55 11.53
CA ASP A 128 -11.14 5.93 12.48
C ASP A 128 -10.63 6.28 13.88
N ARG A 129 -9.46 5.76 14.27
CA ARG A 129 -8.85 6.08 15.57
C ARG A 129 -8.15 7.44 15.60
N ASN A 130 -7.92 8.06 14.46
CA ASN A 130 -7.38 9.40 14.39
C ASN A 130 -8.49 10.43 14.64
N ASP A 131 -8.35 11.26 15.64
CA ASP A 131 -9.25 12.39 15.90
C ASP A 131 -8.70 13.65 15.21
N ILE A 132 -8.82 13.66 13.88
CA ILE A 132 -8.32 14.72 13.01
C ILE A 132 -9.03 16.04 13.34
N ALA A 133 -10.33 16.00 13.61
CA ALA A 133 -11.09 17.20 13.98
C ALA A 133 -10.54 17.83 15.26
N LYS A 134 -10.24 17.01 16.28
CA LYS A 134 -9.69 17.50 17.54
C LYS A 134 -8.30 18.10 17.35
N GLN A 135 -7.47 17.49 16.53
CA GLN A 135 -6.13 18.02 16.21
C GLN A 135 -6.25 19.38 15.54
N ILE A 136 -7.06 19.51 14.49
CA ILE A 136 -7.26 20.76 13.76
C ILE A 136 -7.80 21.87 14.71
N ILE A 137 -8.78 21.54 15.55
CA ILE A 137 -9.36 22.50 16.50
C ILE A 137 -8.30 22.96 17.50
N TYR A 138 -7.54 22.02 18.06
CA TYR A 138 -6.49 22.33 19.03
C TYR A 138 -5.40 23.23 18.42
N ASP A 139 -4.88 22.87 17.24
CA ASP A 139 -3.83 23.63 16.56
C ASP A 139 -4.33 25.03 16.14
N TYR A 140 -5.62 25.13 15.76
CA TYR A 140 -6.23 26.42 15.44
C TYR A 140 -6.35 27.33 16.68
N GLU A 141 -6.81 26.79 17.82
CA GLU A 141 -6.96 27.54 19.07
C GLU A 141 -5.61 27.90 19.69
N ASP A 142 -4.59 27.04 19.57
CA ASP A 142 -3.24 27.31 20.05
C ASP A 142 -2.54 28.45 19.29
N ASN A 143 -2.81 28.57 18.00
CA ASN A 143 -2.27 29.63 17.15
C ASN A 143 -2.95 31.01 17.36
N PHE A 144 -4.12 31.03 17.99
CA PHE A 144 -4.86 32.26 18.28
C PHE A 144 -5.19 32.33 19.78
N GLU A 145 -4.23 32.79 20.60
CA GLU A 145 -4.44 33.02 22.02
C GLU A 145 -5.78 33.75 22.26
N ASP A 146 -6.68 33.18 23.08
CA ASP A 146 -8.01 33.71 23.40
C ASP A 146 -9.11 33.61 22.30
N TYR A 147 -8.90 32.95 21.16
CA TYR A 147 -9.92 32.85 20.13
C TYR A 147 -10.50 31.42 20.06
N LYS A 148 -11.74 31.28 20.50
CA LYS A 148 -12.49 30.04 20.28
C LYS A 148 -12.95 29.93 18.81
N ILE A 149 -12.74 28.77 18.24
CA ILE A 149 -13.23 28.49 16.87
C ILE A 149 -14.76 28.70 16.81
N PRO A 150 -15.30 29.39 15.80
CA PRO A 150 -16.74 29.56 15.66
C PRO A 150 -17.42 28.19 15.50
N GLU A 151 -18.58 27.98 16.12
CA GLU A 151 -19.34 26.72 16.06
C GLU A 151 -19.55 26.22 14.63
N LYS A 152 -19.82 27.12 13.68
CA LYS A 152 -19.96 26.80 12.26
C LYS A 152 -18.68 26.18 11.68
N HIS A 153 -17.50 26.68 12.07
CA HIS A 153 -16.21 26.14 11.62
C HIS A 153 -15.91 24.79 12.29
N GLU A 154 -16.24 24.65 13.58
CA GLU A 154 -16.09 23.38 14.29
C GLU A 154 -16.92 22.27 13.63
N LEU A 155 -18.18 22.55 13.27
CA LEU A 155 -19.04 21.60 12.55
C LEU A 155 -18.47 21.24 11.16
N LEU A 156 -17.88 22.20 10.46
CA LEU A 156 -17.24 21.98 9.17
C LEU A 156 -15.98 21.13 9.30
N ILE A 157 -15.18 21.35 10.34
CA ILE A 157 -13.99 20.52 10.63
C ILE A 157 -14.38 19.07 10.96
N LYS A 158 -15.46 18.86 11.72
CA LYS A 158 -15.99 17.52 11.99
C LYS A 158 -16.49 16.83 10.71
N LYS A 159 -17.10 17.59 9.81
CA LYS A 159 -17.47 17.07 8.47
C LYS A 159 -16.22 16.68 7.68
N LEU A 160 -15.19 17.53 7.68
CA LEU A 160 -13.92 17.23 7.01
C LEU A 160 -13.25 15.98 7.58
N ASP A 161 -13.18 15.82 8.91
CA ASP A 161 -12.65 14.62 9.56
C ASP A 161 -13.34 13.35 9.07
N LYS A 162 -14.69 13.36 9.00
CA LYS A 162 -15.45 12.23 8.48
C LYS A 162 -15.09 11.91 7.03
N GLU A 163 -15.05 12.92 6.18
CA GLU A 163 -14.74 12.75 4.74
C GLU A 163 -13.30 12.24 4.52
N ILE A 164 -12.32 12.73 5.31
CA ILE A 164 -10.95 12.21 5.28
C ILE A 164 -10.93 10.73 5.65
N LYS A 165 -11.61 10.35 6.74
CA LYS A 165 -11.69 8.96 7.20
C LYS A 165 -12.30 8.05 6.13
N GLU A 166 -13.39 8.45 5.51
CA GLU A 166 -14.06 7.69 4.44
C GLU A 166 -13.13 7.53 3.22
N MET A 167 -12.43 8.58 2.82
CA MET A 167 -11.49 8.56 1.71
C MET A 167 -10.32 7.61 1.99
N PHE A 168 -9.65 7.74 3.14
CA PHE A 168 -8.50 6.91 3.48
C PHE A 168 -8.88 5.46 3.74
N ASN A 169 -10.03 5.19 4.38
CA ASN A 169 -10.54 3.82 4.53
C ASN A 169 -10.78 3.16 3.17
N SER A 170 -11.30 3.91 2.20
CA SER A 170 -11.48 3.41 0.84
C SER A 170 -10.14 3.12 0.15
N LEU A 171 -9.13 3.99 0.31
CA LEU A 171 -7.77 3.76 -0.21
C LEU A 171 -7.13 2.54 0.43
N ILE A 172 -7.22 2.39 1.75
CA ILE A 172 -6.73 1.24 2.49
C ILE A 172 -7.36 -0.06 1.96
N GLU A 173 -8.68 -0.07 1.75
CA GLU A 173 -9.38 -1.24 1.21
C GLU A 173 -8.92 -1.59 -0.22
N ILE A 174 -8.73 -0.59 -1.09
CA ILE A 174 -8.24 -0.79 -2.46
C ILE A 174 -6.82 -1.36 -2.43
N PHE A 175 -5.90 -0.70 -1.75
CA PHE A 175 -4.51 -1.12 -1.68
C PHE A 175 -4.32 -2.48 -0.99
N TYR A 176 -5.16 -2.77 0.00
CA TYR A 176 -5.16 -4.08 0.64
C TYR A 176 -5.55 -5.19 -0.35
N LYS A 177 -6.64 -4.99 -1.11
CA LYS A 177 -7.07 -5.95 -2.15
C LYS A 177 -6.04 -6.11 -3.26
N ASP A 178 -5.42 -5.01 -3.68
CA ASP A 178 -4.35 -5.05 -4.68
C ASP A 178 -3.13 -5.81 -4.14
N GLY A 179 -2.80 -5.65 -2.87
CA GLY A 179 -1.76 -6.42 -2.20
C GLY A 179 -2.09 -7.91 -2.13
N GLU A 180 -3.30 -8.28 -1.70
CA GLU A 180 -3.73 -9.69 -1.68
C GLU A 180 -3.62 -10.31 -3.08
N LYS A 181 -4.08 -9.61 -4.10
CA LYS A 181 -3.95 -10.05 -5.48
C LYS A 181 -2.49 -10.20 -5.91
N TYR A 182 -1.66 -9.18 -5.64
CA TYR A 182 -0.25 -9.20 -6.01
C TYR A 182 0.50 -10.36 -5.37
N PHE A 183 0.25 -10.68 -4.09
CA PHE A 183 1.02 -11.68 -3.36
C PHE A 183 0.47 -13.09 -3.50
N TYR A 184 -0.84 -13.29 -3.51
CA TYR A 184 -1.47 -14.60 -3.36
C TYR A 184 -2.17 -15.12 -4.60
N GLU A 185 -2.54 -14.27 -5.57
CA GLU A 185 -3.05 -14.73 -6.85
C GLU A 185 -1.88 -15.02 -7.81
N VAL A 186 -1.29 -16.22 -7.65
CA VAL A 186 -0.19 -16.67 -8.51
C VAL A 186 -0.72 -17.54 -9.63
N THR A 187 -0.58 -17.07 -10.86
CA THR A 187 -0.95 -17.79 -12.08
C THR A 187 0.24 -18.59 -12.63
N LYS A 188 -0.05 -19.48 -13.58
CA LYS A 188 0.98 -20.19 -14.35
C LYS A 188 1.89 -19.20 -15.08
N ASP A 189 1.29 -18.19 -15.72
CA ASP A 189 2.02 -17.21 -16.51
C ASP A 189 2.99 -16.40 -15.63
N ASP A 190 2.59 -16.05 -14.40
CA ASP A 190 3.49 -15.39 -13.43
C ASP A 190 4.74 -16.23 -13.12
N ILE A 191 4.62 -17.56 -13.11
CA ILE A 191 5.73 -18.47 -12.83
C ILE A 191 6.59 -18.68 -14.08
N GLU A 192 5.99 -18.80 -15.25
CA GLU A 192 6.69 -19.08 -16.50
C GLU A 192 7.38 -17.86 -17.10
N ASP A 193 6.81 -16.67 -16.91
CA ASP A 193 7.34 -15.39 -17.41
C ASP A 193 8.39 -14.76 -16.49
N ASP A 194 8.55 -15.28 -15.26
CA ASP A 194 9.55 -14.78 -14.33
C ASP A 194 10.97 -15.07 -14.85
N GLU A 195 11.76 -14.04 -15.10
CA GLU A 195 13.12 -14.12 -15.62
C GLU A 195 14.05 -15.01 -14.77
N TYR A 196 13.76 -15.15 -13.47
CA TYR A 196 14.52 -16.03 -12.58
C TYR A 196 14.18 -17.51 -12.73
N PHE A 197 13.00 -17.85 -13.30
CA PHE A 197 12.54 -19.23 -13.39
C PHE A 197 12.83 -19.89 -14.74
N GLN A 198 13.01 -19.14 -15.81
CA GLN A 198 13.21 -19.60 -17.20
C GLN A 198 12.28 -20.77 -17.65
N GLY A 199 11.18 -20.98 -16.93
CA GLY A 199 10.12 -21.89 -17.31
C GLY A 199 10.41 -23.40 -17.21
N TYR A 200 11.55 -23.82 -16.65
CA TYR A 200 11.90 -25.26 -16.54
C TYR A 200 12.26 -25.68 -15.10
N PHE A 201 11.83 -26.86 -14.73
CA PHE A 201 11.99 -27.46 -13.41
C PHE A 201 12.50 -28.89 -13.50
N THR A 202 13.15 -29.38 -12.46
CA THR A 202 13.36 -30.79 -12.23
C THR A 202 12.09 -31.46 -11.72
N LYS A 203 12.02 -32.79 -11.73
CA LYS A 203 10.83 -33.55 -11.34
C LYS A 203 10.34 -33.26 -9.90
N ASP A 204 11.21 -32.86 -9.02
CA ASP A 204 10.91 -32.49 -7.62
C ASP A 204 10.54 -31.04 -7.43
N GLY A 205 10.46 -30.26 -8.53
CA GLY A 205 10.13 -28.84 -8.52
C GLY A 205 11.33 -27.92 -8.23
N SER A 206 12.54 -28.46 -8.15
CA SER A 206 13.73 -27.62 -8.02
C SER A 206 13.97 -26.86 -9.31
N ARG A 207 14.32 -25.58 -9.18
CA ARG A 207 14.59 -24.70 -10.34
C ARG A 207 15.86 -25.13 -11.05
N TYR A 208 15.81 -25.15 -12.36
CA TYR A 208 16.99 -25.32 -13.18
C TYR A 208 17.50 -23.93 -13.62
N TYR A 209 18.59 -23.50 -13.04
CA TYR A 209 19.29 -22.29 -13.50
C TYR A 209 20.14 -22.66 -14.70
N ASN A 210 19.86 -22.08 -15.86
CA ASN A 210 20.70 -22.23 -17.04
C ASN A 210 22.09 -21.63 -16.76
N ILE A 211 23.02 -22.45 -16.32
CA ILE A 211 24.44 -22.10 -16.34
C ILE A 211 24.89 -22.37 -17.77
N TYR A 212 24.81 -21.36 -18.63
CA TYR A 212 25.40 -21.27 -19.97
C TYR A 212 25.21 -22.53 -20.81
N ILE A 213 24.22 -22.54 -21.70
CA ILE A 213 24.30 -23.24 -22.96
C ILE A 213 24.98 -22.22 -23.89
N ASP A 214 26.31 -22.30 -24.02
CA ASP A 214 27.01 -21.73 -25.17
C ASP A 214 26.58 -22.56 -26.39
N ASP A 215 25.90 -21.96 -27.36
CA ASP A 215 25.63 -22.48 -28.69
C ASP A 215 26.92 -22.66 -29.50
#